data_3f60825c7115d9a1dc78457569a5ecf5
#
_entry.id   3f60825c7115d9a1dc78457569a5ecf5
#
_cell.length_a   1.000
_cell.length_b   1.000
_cell.length_c   1.000
_cell.angle_alpha   90.00
_cell.angle_beta   90.00
_cell.angle_gamma   90.00
#
_symmetry.space_group_name_H-M   'P 1'
#
loop_
_entity.id
_entity.type
_entity.pdbx_description
1 polymer ?
#
loop_
_entity_poly.entity_id
_entity_poly.type
_entity_poly.pdbx_seq_one_letter_code
_entity_poly.pdbx_strand_id
1 'polypeptide(L)'
;MKKITTVIITLLVAFSAQAADNPEDDLFMVVTSDDAETQMMAMVLATQTMNQGVGVRILLCSDGGDLALEHTEFPSFAPPDRSPKQLLSGLIDQGAQVEVCGIYLPNREYDETDLIDGVGLADPPEVAEYMRQDNVRYFTF
;
A
#
# COMPACT_ATOMS: atom_id res chain seq x y z
N MET A 1 58.85 15.24 -48.86
CA MET A 1 57.89 14.18 -48.49
C MET A 1 57.27 14.54 -47.14
N LYS A 2 56.08 15.12 -47.16
CA LYS A 2 55.34 15.51 -45.93
C LYS A 2 54.44 14.34 -45.47
N LYS A 3 54.70 13.81 -44.30
CA LYS A 3 53.88 12.78 -43.68
C LYS A 3 52.67 13.45 -43.03
N ILE A 4 51.47 13.15 -43.53
CA ILE A 4 50.21 13.59 -42.93
C ILE A 4 49.80 12.52 -41.90
N THR A 5 49.83 12.90 -40.62
CA THR A 5 49.36 12.05 -39.54
C THR A 5 47.88 12.33 -39.33
N THR A 6 47.04 11.38 -39.72
CA THR A 6 45.59 11.45 -39.52
C THR A 6 45.29 11.04 -38.06
N VAL A 7 44.81 12.01 -37.27
CA VAL A 7 44.33 11.75 -35.92
C VAL A 7 42.83 11.39 -36.02
N ILE A 8 42.50 10.15 -35.73
CA ILE A 8 41.11 9.69 -35.60
C ILE A 8 40.68 9.99 -34.19
N ILE A 9 39.80 10.98 -34.04
CA ILE A 9 39.11 11.26 -32.75
C ILE A 9 37.90 10.35 -32.67
N THR A 10 37.99 9.30 -31.87
CA THR A 10 36.85 8.42 -31.56
C THR A 10 35.98 9.11 -30.51
N LEU A 11 34.81 9.60 -30.92
CA LEU A 11 33.81 10.22 -30.07
C LEU A 11 33.07 9.09 -29.33
N LEU A 12 33.43 8.84 -28.06
CA LEU A 12 32.65 7.98 -27.16
C LEU A 12 31.39 8.73 -26.78
N VAL A 13 30.25 8.35 -27.39
CA VAL A 13 28.93 8.77 -26.92
C VAL A 13 28.59 7.90 -25.71
N ALA A 14 28.76 8.45 -24.50
CA ALA A 14 28.26 7.85 -23.29
C ALA A 14 26.72 7.93 -23.33
N PHE A 15 26.06 6.81 -23.59
CA PHE A 15 24.64 6.66 -23.42
C PHE A 15 24.39 6.58 -21.90
N SER A 16 24.12 7.72 -21.28
CA SER A 16 23.56 7.76 -19.93
C SER A 16 22.14 7.20 -20.04
N ALA A 17 21.96 5.93 -19.62
CA ALA A 17 20.63 5.43 -19.34
C ALA A 17 20.12 6.26 -18.14
N GLN A 18 19.31 7.27 -18.42
CA GLN A 18 18.45 7.86 -17.40
C GLN A 18 17.48 6.74 -17.02
N ALA A 19 17.67 6.16 -15.82
CA ALA A 19 16.58 5.54 -15.13
C ALA A 19 15.49 6.63 -15.07
N ALA A 20 14.34 6.39 -15.69
CA ALA A 20 13.19 7.23 -15.46
C ALA A 20 12.93 7.14 -13.95
N ASP A 21 13.13 8.26 -13.23
CA ASP A 21 12.48 8.47 -11.94
C ASP A 21 10.98 8.50 -12.27
N ASN A 22 10.40 7.31 -12.28
CA ASN A 22 8.98 7.16 -12.12
C ASN A 22 8.76 7.56 -10.66
N PRO A 23 8.04 8.64 -10.34
CA PRO A 23 7.64 8.86 -8.98
C PRO A 23 6.94 7.57 -8.56
N GLU A 24 7.47 6.92 -7.51
CA GLU A 24 6.90 5.67 -7.02
C GLU A 24 5.42 5.94 -6.76
N ASP A 25 4.56 5.30 -7.57
CA ASP A 25 3.12 5.48 -7.44
C ASP A 25 2.70 4.79 -6.13
N ASP A 26 2.17 5.56 -5.18
CA ASP A 26 1.60 4.98 -3.96
C ASP A 26 0.28 4.25 -4.27
N LEU A 27 0.03 3.17 -3.57
CA LEU A 27 -1.24 2.46 -3.60
C LEU A 27 -2.11 2.89 -2.41
N PHE A 28 -3.28 3.44 -2.69
CA PHE A 28 -4.32 3.68 -1.70
C PHE A 28 -5.46 2.68 -1.88
N MET A 29 -5.74 1.91 -0.84
CA MET A 29 -6.78 0.89 -0.85
C MET A 29 -7.88 1.22 0.15
N VAL A 30 -9.14 1.15 -0.28
CA VAL A 30 -10.30 1.26 0.60
C VAL A 30 -10.97 -0.10 0.68
N VAL A 31 -11.03 -0.67 1.88
CA VAL A 31 -11.65 -1.98 2.12
C VAL A 31 -12.95 -1.77 2.89
N THR A 32 -14.05 -2.17 2.28
CA THR A 32 -15.40 -2.02 2.84
C THR A 32 -16.15 -3.32 3.01
N SER A 33 -15.68 -4.39 2.35
CA SER A 33 -16.32 -5.69 2.32
C SER A 33 -16.17 -6.45 3.65
N ASP A 34 -17.21 -7.19 4.04
CA ASP A 34 -17.20 -8.20 5.10
C ASP A 34 -16.78 -9.59 4.59
N ASP A 35 -16.70 -9.76 3.27
CA ASP A 35 -16.30 -11.03 2.67
C ASP A 35 -14.82 -11.31 2.86
N ALA A 36 -14.51 -12.39 3.60
CA ALA A 36 -13.14 -12.72 3.97
C ALA A 36 -12.22 -13.06 2.76
N GLU A 37 -12.76 -13.61 1.66
CA GLU A 37 -11.97 -13.87 0.45
C GLU A 37 -11.63 -12.56 -0.26
N THR A 38 -12.56 -11.61 -0.31
CA THR A 38 -12.34 -10.25 -0.84
C THR A 38 -11.29 -9.52 -0.02
N GLN A 39 -11.40 -9.56 1.31
CA GLN A 39 -10.41 -8.99 2.21
C GLN A 39 -9.04 -9.65 2.05
N MET A 40 -9.01 -10.98 1.91
CA MET A 40 -7.76 -11.71 1.65
C MET A 40 -7.11 -11.27 0.34
N MET A 41 -7.88 -11.11 -0.73
CA MET A 41 -7.36 -10.63 -2.02
C MET A 41 -6.78 -9.21 -1.89
N ALA A 42 -7.47 -8.31 -1.18
CA ALA A 42 -6.96 -6.96 -0.93
C ALA A 42 -5.60 -7.00 -0.22
N MET A 43 -5.44 -7.78 0.84
CA MET A 43 -4.20 -7.90 1.59
C MET A 43 -3.07 -8.56 0.77
N VAL A 44 -3.40 -9.55 -0.07
CA VAL A 44 -2.43 -10.18 -0.99
C VAL A 44 -1.91 -9.14 -1.99
N LEU A 45 -2.79 -8.37 -2.62
CA LEU A 45 -2.39 -7.34 -3.59
C LEU A 45 -1.57 -6.22 -2.92
N ALA A 46 -1.95 -5.78 -1.74
CA ALA A 46 -1.18 -4.83 -0.94
C ALA A 46 0.24 -5.36 -0.66
N THR A 47 0.35 -6.63 -0.22
CA THR A 47 1.65 -7.28 0.04
C THR A 47 2.52 -7.34 -1.22
N GLN A 48 1.93 -7.71 -2.38
CA GLN A 48 2.68 -7.75 -3.63
C GLN A 48 3.13 -6.36 -4.09
N THR A 49 2.33 -5.33 -3.83
CA THR A 49 2.67 -3.94 -4.13
C THR A 49 3.86 -3.47 -3.28
N MET A 50 3.84 -3.71 -1.97
CA MET A 50 4.96 -3.38 -1.09
C MET A 50 6.25 -4.14 -1.46
N ASN A 51 6.13 -5.39 -1.88
CA ASN A 51 7.27 -6.18 -2.36
C ASN A 51 7.93 -5.61 -3.63
N GLN A 52 7.25 -4.71 -4.34
CA GLN A 52 7.76 -3.98 -5.50
C GLN A 52 8.37 -2.62 -5.11
N GLY A 53 8.43 -2.29 -3.82
CA GLY A 53 8.97 -1.03 -3.31
C GLY A 53 7.99 0.15 -3.35
N VAL A 54 6.71 -0.11 -3.59
CA VAL A 54 5.65 0.91 -3.65
C VAL A 54 5.03 1.10 -2.26
N GLY A 55 4.80 2.35 -1.87
CA GLY A 55 4.10 2.67 -0.63
C GLY A 55 2.64 2.20 -0.64
N VAL A 56 2.13 1.75 0.51
CA VAL A 56 0.75 1.29 0.65
C VAL A 56 0.07 1.99 1.82
N ARG A 57 -1.09 2.60 1.54
CA ARG A 57 -2.01 3.13 2.54
C ARG A 57 -3.35 2.40 2.43
N ILE A 58 -3.90 1.93 3.54
CA ILE A 58 -5.14 1.17 3.61
C ILE A 58 -6.12 1.88 4.51
N LEU A 59 -7.31 2.18 4.00
CA LEU A 59 -8.43 2.73 4.74
C LEU A 59 -9.50 1.64 4.90
N LEU A 60 -9.75 1.25 6.14
CA LEU A 60 -10.76 0.26 6.50
C LEU A 60 -12.06 0.96 6.89
N CYS A 61 -13.13 0.70 6.15
CA CYS A 61 -14.44 1.34 6.36
C CYS A 61 -15.55 0.29 6.41
N SER A 62 -16.70 0.67 6.95
CA SER A 62 -17.85 -0.23 7.07
C SER A 62 -17.43 -1.54 7.74
N ASP A 63 -17.87 -2.70 7.24
CA ASP A 63 -17.55 -4.01 7.79
C ASP A 63 -16.10 -4.44 7.51
N GLY A 64 -15.42 -3.78 6.55
CA GLY A 64 -13.98 -3.90 6.34
C GLY A 64 -13.15 -3.44 7.56
N GLY A 65 -13.71 -2.56 8.40
CA GLY A 65 -13.10 -2.12 9.65
C GLY A 65 -12.88 -3.24 10.67
N ASP A 66 -13.64 -4.33 10.59
CA ASP A 66 -13.53 -5.47 11.49
C ASP A 66 -12.14 -6.16 11.38
N LEU A 67 -11.43 -5.98 10.26
CA LEU A 67 -10.04 -6.42 10.10
C LEU A 67 -9.08 -5.81 11.13
N ALA A 68 -9.38 -4.60 11.58
CA ALA A 68 -8.55 -3.86 12.52
C ALA A 68 -8.82 -4.19 13.99
N LEU A 69 -9.92 -4.91 14.30
CA LEU A 69 -10.29 -5.18 15.68
C LEU A 69 -9.51 -6.37 16.26
N GLU A 70 -8.91 -6.19 17.43
CA GLU A 70 -8.12 -7.23 18.11
C GLU A 70 -8.88 -8.54 18.28
N HIS A 71 -10.14 -8.47 18.68
CA HIS A 71 -10.97 -9.61 19.05
C HIS A 71 -11.67 -10.33 17.88
N THR A 72 -11.63 -9.79 16.66
CA THR A 72 -12.27 -10.43 15.50
C THR A 72 -11.37 -11.51 14.91
N GLU A 73 -11.92 -12.69 14.66
CA GLU A 73 -11.23 -13.81 14.03
C GLU A 73 -11.62 -13.94 12.57
N PHE A 74 -10.66 -14.37 11.74
CA PHE A 74 -10.85 -14.57 10.31
C PHE A 74 -10.39 -15.97 9.89
N PRO A 75 -11.03 -16.59 8.88
CA PRO A 75 -10.58 -17.85 8.33
C PRO A 75 -9.21 -17.72 7.68
N SER A 76 -8.43 -18.81 7.69
CA SER A 76 -7.19 -18.90 6.92
C SER A 76 -7.46 -19.43 5.52
N PHE A 77 -6.72 -18.90 4.55
CA PHE A 77 -6.80 -19.27 3.14
C PHE A 77 -5.47 -19.85 2.66
N ALA A 78 -5.53 -20.88 1.84
CA ALA A 78 -4.37 -21.50 1.20
C ALA A 78 -4.28 -21.07 -0.28
N PRO A 79 -3.04 -20.92 -0.83
CA PRO A 79 -1.87 -20.40 -0.16
C PRO A 79 -2.07 -18.93 0.23
N PRO A 80 -1.51 -18.38 1.29
CA PRO A 80 -0.33 -18.80 2.05
C PRO A 80 -0.61 -19.42 3.44
N ASP A 81 -1.80 -19.97 3.66
CA ASP A 81 -2.22 -20.51 4.96
C ASP A 81 -2.29 -19.44 6.06
N ARG A 82 -2.83 -18.28 5.70
CA ARG A 82 -2.99 -17.10 6.57
C ARG A 82 -4.38 -16.51 6.45
N SER A 83 -4.78 -15.78 7.48
CA SER A 83 -6.00 -14.96 7.43
C SER A 83 -5.70 -13.56 6.87
N PRO A 84 -6.72 -12.83 6.35
CA PRO A 84 -6.54 -11.45 5.92
C PRO A 84 -6.01 -10.55 7.05
N LYS A 85 -6.42 -10.76 8.30
CA LYS A 85 -5.91 -10.02 9.46
C LYS A 85 -4.42 -10.27 9.70
N GLN A 86 -3.95 -11.52 9.56
CA GLN A 86 -2.51 -11.82 9.69
C GLN A 86 -1.68 -11.17 8.59
N LEU A 87 -2.23 -11.04 7.36
CA LEU A 87 -1.56 -10.30 6.30
C LEU A 87 -1.56 -8.79 6.58
N LEU A 88 -2.67 -8.24 7.09
CA LEU A 88 -2.76 -6.84 7.50
C LEU A 88 -1.70 -6.49 8.55
N SER A 89 -1.56 -7.30 9.60
CA SER A 89 -0.51 -7.11 10.61
C SER A 89 0.89 -7.15 9.98
N GLY A 90 1.14 -8.08 9.06
CA GLY A 90 2.42 -8.15 8.34
C GLY A 90 2.68 -6.95 7.42
N LEU A 91 1.65 -6.30 6.87
CA LEU A 91 1.76 -5.07 6.11
C LEU A 91 2.12 -3.89 7.02
N ILE A 92 1.49 -3.80 8.20
CA ILE A 92 1.81 -2.79 9.22
C ILE A 92 3.29 -2.92 9.65
N ASP A 93 3.75 -4.13 9.94
CA ASP A 93 5.15 -4.41 10.30
C ASP A 93 6.15 -3.99 9.21
N GLN A 94 5.73 -4.01 7.95
CA GLN A 94 6.52 -3.59 6.80
C GLN A 94 6.42 -2.08 6.51
N GLY A 95 5.60 -1.34 7.26
CA GLY A 95 5.47 0.11 7.17
C GLY A 95 4.27 0.60 6.34
N ALA A 96 3.29 -0.26 6.02
CA ALA A 96 2.03 0.21 5.45
C ALA A 96 1.30 1.12 6.45
N GLN A 97 0.73 2.23 5.95
CA GLN A 97 -0.16 3.07 6.75
C GLN A 97 -1.56 2.44 6.74
N VAL A 98 -2.06 2.06 7.90
CA VAL A 98 -3.38 1.45 8.04
C VAL A 98 -4.23 2.28 8.99
N GLU A 99 -5.44 2.60 8.56
CA GLU A 99 -6.35 3.45 9.31
C GLU A 99 -7.78 2.92 9.20
N VAL A 100 -8.57 3.12 10.26
CA VAL A 100 -10.03 2.95 10.19
C VAL A 100 -10.71 4.29 9.95
N CYS A 101 -11.84 4.27 9.24
CA CYS A 101 -12.69 5.46 9.08
C CYS A 101 -13.02 6.07 10.44
N GLY A 102 -12.89 7.40 10.59
CA GLY A 102 -13.14 8.10 11.85
C GLY A 102 -14.55 7.90 12.45
N ILE A 103 -15.51 7.48 11.62
CA ILE A 103 -16.88 7.16 12.07
C ILE A 103 -17.05 5.67 12.46
N TYR A 104 -16.05 4.82 12.23
CA TYR A 104 -16.19 3.38 12.44
C TYR A 104 -16.35 3.03 13.93
N LEU A 105 -15.40 3.45 14.77
CA LEU A 105 -15.41 3.11 16.20
C LEU A 105 -16.66 3.64 16.94
N PRO A 106 -17.00 4.95 16.84
CA PRO A 106 -18.10 5.49 17.63
C PRO A 106 -19.48 4.96 17.22
N ASN A 107 -19.63 4.46 15.99
CA ASN A 107 -20.90 3.87 15.53
C ASN A 107 -21.01 2.37 15.78
N ARG A 108 -19.98 1.74 16.35
CA ARG A 108 -19.94 0.31 16.68
C ARG A 108 -19.62 0.05 18.15
N GLU A 109 -19.65 1.10 18.98
CA GLU A 109 -19.37 1.04 20.42
C GLU A 109 -17.96 0.50 20.74
N TYR A 110 -16.98 0.76 19.85
CA TYR A 110 -15.56 0.47 20.03
C TYR A 110 -14.77 1.74 20.32
N ASP A 111 -13.57 1.59 20.90
CA ASP A 111 -12.60 2.65 21.06
C ASP A 111 -11.22 2.24 20.48
N GLU A 112 -10.24 3.13 20.56
CA GLU A 112 -8.92 2.88 20.00
C GLU A 112 -8.17 1.71 20.64
N THR A 113 -8.55 1.30 21.85
CA THR A 113 -7.93 0.15 22.53
C THR A 113 -8.44 -1.19 22.00
N ASP A 114 -9.50 -1.18 21.18
CA ASP A 114 -10.00 -2.38 20.50
C ASP A 114 -9.24 -2.66 19.18
N LEU A 115 -8.41 -1.71 18.73
CA LEU A 115 -7.65 -1.85 17.49
C LEU A 115 -6.35 -2.63 17.70
N ILE A 116 -5.95 -3.41 16.68
CA ILE A 116 -4.63 -4.00 16.64
C ILE A 116 -3.55 -2.92 16.57
N ASP A 117 -2.36 -3.21 17.12
CA ASP A 117 -1.23 -2.30 17.12
C ASP A 117 -0.90 -1.80 15.70
N GLY A 118 -0.66 -0.49 15.59
CA GLY A 118 -0.26 0.16 14.34
C GLY A 118 -1.40 0.62 13.44
N VAL A 119 -2.65 0.38 13.81
CA VAL A 119 -3.81 0.96 13.12
C VAL A 119 -4.17 2.31 13.74
N GLY A 120 -4.30 3.34 12.89
CA GLY A 120 -4.71 4.69 13.27
C GLY A 120 -6.17 5.01 12.95
N LEU A 121 -6.56 6.23 13.32
CA LEU A 121 -7.84 6.83 12.90
C LEU A 121 -7.59 7.76 11.70
N ALA A 122 -8.38 7.58 10.65
CA ALA A 122 -8.29 8.42 9.47
C ALA A 122 -8.79 9.84 9.76
N ASP A 123 -8.00 10.83 9.39
CA ASP A 123 -8.43 12.23 9.31
C ASP A 123 -9.03 12.50 7.92
N PRO A 124 -10.36 12.77 7.79
CA PRO A 124 -10.99 12.93 6.50
C PRO A 124 -10.38 14.02 5.59
N PRO A 125 -9.99 15.20 6.09
CA PRO A 125 -9.27 16.20 5.30
C PRO A 125 -7.97 15.67 4.71
N GLU A 126 -7.16 14.97 5.51
CA GLU A 126 -5.87 14.40 5.09
C GLU A 126 -6.06 13.30 4.03
N VAL A 127 -7.02 12.39 4.25
CA VAL A 127 -7.35 11.34 3.28
C VAL A 127 -7.80 11.96 1.95
N ALA A 128 -8.66 12.99 2.00
CA ALA A 128 -9.15 13.66 0.80
C ALA A 128 -8.03 14.41 0.04
N GLU A 129 -7.04 14.94 0.74
CA GLU A 129 -5.86 15.53 0.11
C GLU A 129 -4.98 14.45 -0.52
N TYR A 130 -4.70 13.36 0.20
CA TYR A 130 -3.91 12.24 -0.29
C TYR A 130 -4.49 11.63 -1.57
N MET A 131 -5.81 11.40 -1.62
CA MET A 131 -6.51 10.86 -2.79
C MET A 131 -6.37 11.71 -4.08
N ARG A 132 -5.99 12.98 -3.98
CA ARG A 132 -5.86 13.88 -5.13
C ARG A 132 -4.43 14.02 -5.65
N GLN A 133 -3.49 13.32 -5.06
CA GLN A 133 -2.11 13.33 -5.52
C GLN A 133 -1.96 12.57 -6.83
N ASP A 134 -1.21 13.11 -7.77
CA ASP A 134 -1.07 12.53 -9.12
C ASP A 134 -0.36 11.18 -9.13
N ASN A 135 0.43 10.88 -8.08
CA ASN A 135 1.18 9.63 -7.90
C ASN A 135 0.44 8.59 -7.06
N VAL A 136 -0.81 8.82 -6.67
CA VAL A 136 -1.60 7.88 -5.90
C VAL A 136 -2.57 7.14 -6.81
N ARG A 137 -2.45 5.82 -6.80
CA ARG A 137 -3.41 4.92 -7.44
C ARG A 137 -4.26 4.26 -6.38
N TYR A 138 -5.58 4.19 -6.59
CA TYR A 138 -6.40 3.56 -5.58
C TYR A 138 -7.41 2.56 -6.12
N PHE A 139 -7.74 1.61 -5.24
CA PHE A 139 -8.70 0.54 -5.46
C PHE A 139 -9.64 0.41 -4.27
N THR A 140 -10.82 -0.12 -4.52
CA THR A 140 -11.80 -0.43 -3.48
C THR A 140 -12.18 -1.91 -3.51
N PHE A 141 -12.35 -2.48 -2.33
CA PHE A 141 -12.73 -3.88 -2.10
C PHE A 141 -13.93 -3.99 -1.17
#